data_1f4eeb77119022371ae286d046dc86df
#
_entry.id   1f4eeb77119022371ae286d046dc86df
#
_cell.length_a   1.000
_cell.length_b   1.000
_cell.length_c   1.000
_cell.angle_alpha   90.00
_cell.angle_beta   90.00
_cell.angle_gamma   90.00
#
_symmetry.space_group_name_H-M   'P 1'
#
loop_
_entity.id
_entity.type
_entity.pdbx_description
1 polymer ?
#
loop_
_entity_poly.entity_id
_entity_poly.type
_entity_poly.pdbx_seq_one_letter_code
_entity_poly.pdbx_strand_id
1 'polypeptide(L)'
;MKKILHAAGTALGKMLGRMRGVLAGTGGEGTRAKTEKRLRGDAGERLAAEFLRKQCGMKILCRNFRAGRDEIDIIARDGNTLVFAEVKTRSERDTHGAIYAVDARKRRALHRAAAAYMRLLRERPSETRLDAVEVYLPDERDAGTRRAGAVPPDSHFIGEARLVHHRALSWSPRRRRD
;
A
#
# COMPACT_ATOMS: atom_id res chain seq x y z
N MET A 1 8.12 -20.21 16.11
CA MET A 1 7.49 -19.28 15.17
C MET A 1 6.64 -18.17 15.83
N LYS A 2 6.00 -18.37 17.00
CA LYS A 2 5.17 -17.34 17.70
C LYS A 2 5.94 -16.11 18.23
N LYS A 3 7.21 -16.21 18.57
CA LYS A 3 8.00 -15.09 19.15
C LYS A 3 8.40 -13.99 18.13
N ILE A 4 8.46 -14.28 16.86
CA ILE A 4 8.87 -13.30 15.81
C ILE A 4 7.70 -12.36 15.45
N LEU A 5 6.46 -12.84 15.53
CA LEU A 5 5.28 -12.01 15.24
C LEU A 5 5.05 -10.93 16.32
N HIS A 6 5.37 -11.22 17.58
CA HIS A 6 5.16 -10.26 18.69
C HIS A 6 6.12 -9.06 18.63
N ALA A 7 7.33 -9.27 18.10
CA ALA A 7 8.33 -8.21 17.97
C ALA A 7 7.98 -7.16 16.89
N ALA A 8 7.29 -7.57 15.83
CA ALA A 8 6.90 -6.65 14.75
C ALA A 8 5.77 -5.69 15.17
N GLY A 9 4.78 -6.17 15.93
CA GLY A 9 3.69 -5.33 16.44
C GLY A 9 4.17 -4.26 17.42
N THR A 10 5.07 -4.65 18.33
CA THR A 10 5.69 -3.71 19.30
C THR A 10 6.59 -2.69 18.62
N ALA A 11 7.24 -3.05 17.51
CA ALA A 11 8.08 -2.11 16.75
C ALA A 11 7.25 -1.06 16.02
N LEU A 12 6.09 -1.44 15.46
CA LEU A 12 5.18 -0.51 14.79
C LEU A 12 4.56 0.47 15.79
N GLY A 13 4.06 0.00 16.93
CA GLY A 13 3.51 0.83 17.99
C GLY A 13 4.58 1.78 18.58
N LYS A 14 5.80 1.29 18.83
CA LYS A 14 6.92 2.12 19.28
C LYS A 14 7.40 3.13 18.23
N MET A 15 7.32 2.79 16.95
CA MET A 15 7.69 3.69 15.85
C MET A 15 6.66 4.80 15.67
N LEU A 16 5.38 4.50 15.73
CA LEU A 16 4.30 5.50 15.70
C LEU A 16 4.35 6.39 16.97
N GLY A 17 4.61 5.82 18.14
CA GLY A 17 4.77 6.57 19.38
C GLY A 17 6.02 7.46 19.42
N ARG A 18 7.16 7.01 18.88
CA ARG A 18 8.39 7.83 18.77
C ARG A 18 8.24 9.00 17.81
N MET A 19 7.45 8.84 16.73
CA MET A 19 7.18 9.92 15.79
C MET A 19 6.35 11.05 16.40
N ARG A 20 5.53 10.79 17.42
CA ARG A 20 4.79 11.82 18.17
C ARG A 20 5.71 12.71 19.00
N GLY A 21 6.76 12.16 19.58
CA GLY A 21 7.70 12.94 20.42
C GLY A 21 8.51 13.95 19.61
N VAL A 22 8.76 13.73 18.33
CA VAL A 22 9.52 14.61 17.45
C VAL A 22 8.67 15.78 16.92
N LEU A 23 7.35 15.67 16.94
CA LEU A 23 6.40 16.66 16.38
C LEU A 23 5.86 17.67 17.40
N ALA A 24 6.37 17.68 18.66
CA ALA A 24 5.93 18.58 19.72
C ALA A 24 6.46 20.04 19.57
N GLY A 25 6.97 20.43 18.40
CA GLY A 25 7.47 21.78 18.08
C GLY A 25 6.52 22.50 17.10
N THR A 26 5.80 23.50 17.60
CA THR A 26 5.29 24.74 16.95
C THR A 26 4.77 24.72 15.50
N GLY A 27 4.16 23.66 15.03
CA GLY A 27 3.43 23.65 13.75
C GLY A 27 1.91 23.76 13.98
N GLY A 28 1.22 24.66 13.30
CA GLY A 28 -0.25 24.77 13.38
C GLY A 28 -0.94 23.43 13.09
N GLU A 29 -2.15 23.23 13.61
CA GLU A 29 -2.93 21.97 13.56
C GLU A 29 -3.02 21.35 12.14
N GLY A 30 -3.14 22.17 11.11
CA GLY A 30 -3.18 21.73 9.70
C GLY A 30 -1.86 21.13 9.21
N THR A 31 -0.72 21.60 9.68
CA THR A 31 0.61 21.07 9.32
C THR A 31 0.85 19.74 10.01
N ARG A 32 0.43 19.60 11.27
CA ARG A 32 0.54 18.36 12.04
C ARG A 32 -0.31 17.24 11.44
N ALA A 33 -1.56 17.52 11.09
CA ALA A 33 -2.45 16.56 10.46
C ALA A 33 -1.94 16.08 9.09
N LYS A 34 -1.38 16.98 8.26
CA LYS A 34 -0.74 16.61 6.98
C LYS A 34 0.47 15.71 7.18
N THR A 35 1.29 15.99 8.19
CA THR A 35 2.48 15.19 8.50
C THR A 35 2.08 13.80 9.01
N GLU A 36 1.09 13.71 9.89
CA GLU A 36 0.57 12.44 10.41
C GLU A 36 0.00 11.56 9.30
N LYS A 37 -0.82 12.13 8.41
CA LYS A 37 -1.36 11.43 7.25
C LYS A 37 -0.25 10.88 6.34
N ARG A 38 0.81 11.67 6.10
CA ARG A 38 1.96 11.23 5.31
C ARG A 38 2.69 10.06 5.99
N LEU A 39 2.97 10.17 7.28
CA LEU A 39 3.64 9.11 8.04
C LEU A 39 2.85 7.80 8.04
N ARG A 40 1.51 7.89 8.15
CA ARG A 40 0.63 6.72 8.02
C ARG A 40 0.68 6.13 6.61
N GLY A 41 0.70 6.95 5.57
CA GLY A 41 0.90 6.51 4.18
C GLY A 41 2.21 5.74 4.00
N ASP A 42 3.33 6.36 4.42
CA ASP A 42 4.66 5.75 4.34
C ASP A 42 4.75 4.42 5.13
N ALA A 43 4.06 4.31 6.26
CA ALA A 43 3.96 3.07 7.04
C ALA A 43 3.16 2.00 6.30
N GLY A 44 2.02 2.37 5.70
CA GLY A 44 1.19 1.46 4.91
C GLY A 44 1.93 0.90 3.70
N GLU A 45 2.65 1.73 2.96
CA GLU A 45 3.45 1.28 1.82
C GLU A 45 4.56 0.30 2.22
N ARG A 46 5.20 0.51 3.38
CA ARG A 46 6.19 -0.44 3.91
C ARG A 46 5.56 -1.79 4.23
N LEU A 47 4.40 -1.78 4.90
CA LEU A 47 3.67 -3.00 5.25
C LEU A 47 3.17 -3.73 4.02
N ALA A 48 2.64 -3.00 3.02
CA ALA A 48 2.22 -3.58 1.75
C ALA A 48 3.40 -4.25 1.02
N ALA A 49 4.56 -3.59 0.95
CA ALA A 49 5.75 -4.19 0.34
C ALA A 49 6.25 -5.43 1.09
N GLU A 50 6.20 -5.41 2.43
CA GLU A 50 6.54 -6.56 3.26
C GLU A 50 5.58 -7.74 3.02
N PHE A 51 4.28 -7.47 2.98
CA PHE A 51 3.23 -8.43 2.70
C PHE A 51 3.42 -9.08 1.32
N LEU A 52 3.55 -8.28 0.26
CA LEU A 52 3.74 -8.78 -1.10
C LEU A 52 5.00 -9.65 -1.19
N ARG A 53 6.08 -9.26 -0.52
CA ARG A 53 7.33 -10.03 -0.50
C ARG A 53 7.22 -11.32 0.31
N LYS A 54 6.72 -11.25 1.57
CA LYS A 54 6.80 -12.38 2.51
C LYS A 54 5.64 -13.35 2.41
N GLN A 55 4.43 -12.84 2.13
CA GLN A 55 3.23 -13.68 2.12
C GLN A 55 2.77 -14.02 0.69
N CYS A 56 3.00 -13.11 -0.28
CA CYS A 56 2.67 -13.38 -1.68
C CYS A 56 3.88 -13.92 -2.50
N GLY A 57 5.09 -13.96 -1.93
CA GLY A 57 6.28 -14.47 -2.62
C GLY A 57 6.80 -13.57 -3.74
N MET A 58 6.34 -12.34 -3.84
CA MET A 58 6.73 -11.42 -4.91
C MET A 58 8.12 -10.81 -4.68
N LYS A 59 8.86 -10.60 -5.75
CA LYS A 59 10.10 -9.84 -5.72
C LYS A 59 9.80 -8.35 -5.91
N ILE A 60 10.04 -7.52 -4.87
CA ILE A 60 9.91 -6.07 -4.99
C ILE A 60 11.07 -5.53 -5.84
N LEU A 61 10.74 -4.81 -6.92
CA LEU A 61 11.69 -4.23 -7.86
C LEU A 61 11.95 -2.75 -7.58
N CYS A 62 10.88 -2.00 -7.29
CA CYS A 62 10.95 -0.57 -7.04
C CYS A 62 9.81 -0.13 -6.11
N ARG A 63 10.03 0.94 -5.37
CA ARG A 63 9.00 1.62 -4.58
C ARG A 63 9.01 3.10 -4.93
N ASN A 64 7.83 3.72 -4.86
CA ASN A 64 7.63 5.15 -5.11
C ASN A 64 8.22 5.60 -6.44
N PHE A 65 7.95 4.80 -7.49
CA PHE A 65 8.40 5.14 -8.84
C PHE A 65 7.65 6.34 -9.39
N ARG A 66 8.39 7.36 -9.81
CA ARG A 66 7.82 8.60 -10.36
C ARG A 66 8.13 8.76 -11.83
N ALA A 67 7.11 9.15 -12.59
CA ALA A 67 7.21 9.51 -14.00
C ALA A 67 6.48 10.85 -14.21
N GLY A 68 7.23 11.93 -14.18
CA GLY A 68 6.66 13.28 -14.17
C GLY A 68 5.81 13.50 -12.91
N ARG A 69 4.52 13.73 -13.10
CA ARG A 69 3.55 13.94 -12.01
C ARG A 69 2.86 12.65 -11.54
N ASP A 70 3.08 11.55 -12.22
CA ASP A 70 2.43 10.27 -11.95
C ASP A 70 3.36 9.39 -11.10
N GLU A 71 2.76 8.58 -10.23
CA GLU A 71 3.48 7.76 -9.24
C GLU A 71 2.86 6.36 -9.15
N ILE A 72 3.71 5.36 -8.91
CA ILE A 72 3.34 3.99 -8.56
C ILE A 72 4.00 3.65 -7.23
N ASP A 73 3.22 3.19 -6.26
CA ASP A 73 3.71 2.95 -4.91
C ASP A 73 4.65 1.75 -4.86
N ILE A 74 4.30 0.64 -5.53
CA ILE A 74 5.13 -0.57 -5.57
C ILE A 74 5.15 -1.17 -6.96
N ILE A 75 6.34 -1.52 -7.45
CA ILE A 75 6.55 -2.35 -8.64
C ILE A 75 7.18 -3.65 -8.19
N ALA A 76 6.57 -4.77 -8.53
CA ALA A 76 6.99 -6.09 -8.11
C ALA A 76 6.97 -7.10 -9.28
N ARG A 77 7.57 -8.26 -9.06
CA ARG A 77 7.52 -9.41 -9.97
C ARG A 77 6.86 -10.58 -9.25
N ASP A 78 5.83 -11.13 -9.87
CA ASP A 78 5.13 -12.34 -9.46
C ASP A 78 5.34 -13.40 -10.54
N GLY A 79 6.33 -14.27 -10.35
CA GLY A 79 6.79 -15.18 -11.43
C GLY A 79 7.24 -14.40 -12.66
N ASN A 80 6.53 -14.57 -13.79
CA ASN A 80 6.80 -13.88 -15.06
C ASN A 80 5.96 -12.60 -15.25
N THR A 81 5.06 -12.31 -14.33
CA THR A 81 4.17 -11.14 -14.39
C THR A 81 4.81 -9.93 -13.71
N LEU A 82 4.87 -8.80 -14.40
CA LEU A 82 5.22 -7.51 -13.80
C LEU A 82 3.98 -6.90 -13.15
N VAL A 83 4.06 -6.64 -11.86
CA VAL A 83 2.95 -6.14 -11.04
C VAL A 83 3.19 -4.68 -10.69
N PHE A 84 2.19 -3.84 -10.95
CA PHE A 84 2.12 -2.46 -10.50
C PHE A 84 1.07 -2.39 -9.41
N ALA A 85 1.45 -2.06 -8.19
CA ALA A 85 0.54 -2.03 -7.06
C ALA A 85 0.35 -0.62 -6.51
N GLU A 86 -0.91 -0.23 -6.32
CA GLU A 86 -1.35 0.95 -5.59
C GLU A 86 -1.61 0.58 -4.15
N VAL A 87 -1.18 1.41 -3.21
CA VAL A 87 -1.40 1.20 -1.78
C VAL A 87 -2.39 2.22 -1.23
N LYS A 88 -3.36 1.75 -0.48
CA LYS A 88 -4.33 2.60 0.22
C LYS A 88 -4.27 2.33 1.72
N THR A 89 -3.70 3.28 2.45
CA THR A 89 -3.71 3.23 3.92
C THR A 89 -5.01 3.82 4.45
N ARG A 90 -5.66 3.06 5.32
CA ARG A 90 -6.94 3.40 5.93
C ARG A 90 -6.88 3.25 7.45
N SER A 91 -7.84 3.82 8.14
CA SER A 91 -8.18 3.48 9.52
C SER A 91 -9.11 2.28 9.53
N GLU A 92 -9.07 1.46 10.57
CA GLU A 92 -10.05 0.37 10.77
C GLU A 92 -11.50 0.91 10.87
N ARG A 93 -11.67 2.19 11.15
CA ARG A 93 -12.99 2.88 11.16
C ARG A 93 -13.52 3.23 9.79
N ASP A 94 -12.66 3.25 8.77
CA ASP A 94 -13.07 3.55 7.40
C ASP A 94 -13.91 2.38 6.85
N THR A 95 -15.21 2.43 7.13
CA THR A 95 -16.20 1.44 6.67
C THR A 95 -16.52 1.56 5.18
N HIS A 96 -16.10 2.63 4.54
CA HIS A 96 -16.25 2.81 3.09
C HIS A 96 -15.23 1.93 2.38
N GLY A 97 -15.49 0.62 2.49
CA GLY A 97 -14.80 -0.38 1.72
C GLY A 97 -15.06 -0.15 0.26
N ALA A 98 -14.14 -0.42 -0.47
CA ALA A 98 -14.04 -0.84 -1.84
C ALA A 98 -13.08 0.06 -2.59
N ILE A 99 -12.05 -0.54 -2.86
CA ILE A 99 -11.10 -0.42 -3.94
C ILE A 99 -11.67 -0.03 -5.29
N TYR A 100 -12.95 -0.12 -5.47
CA TYR A 100 -13.64 0.28 -6.69
C TYR A 100 -13.52 1.76 -7.03
N ALA A 101 -12.94 2.56 -6.16
CA ALA A 101 -12.68 3.97 -6.38
C ALA A 101 -11.22 4.29 -6.73
N VAL A 102 -10.50 3.43 -7.42
CA VAL A 102 -9.43 3.94 -8.29
C VAL A 102 -10.14 4.64 -9.44
N ASP A 103 -10.41 5.93 -9.24
CA ASP A 103 -11.14 6.71 -10.23
C ASP A 103 -10.44 6.63 -11.59
N ALA A 104 -11.18 6.93 -12.66
CA ALA A 104 -10.65 6.86 -14.01
C ALA A 104 -9.41 7.76 -14.21
N ARG A 105 -9.27 8.83 -13.44
CA ARG A 105 -8.12 9.73 -13.46
C ARG A 105 -6.89 9.05 -12.87
N LYS A 106 -7.03 8.40 -11.69
CA LYS A 106 -5.92 7.68 -11.05
C LYS A 106 -5.49 6.48 -11.89
N ARG A 107 -6.44 5.71 -12.47
CA ARG A 107 -6.10 4.64 -13.40
C ARG A 107 -5.27 5.12 -14.58
N ARG A 108 -5.67 6.24 -15.20
CA ARG A 108 -4.87 6.82 -16.29
C ARG A 108 -3.47 7.24 -15.84
N ALA A 109 -3.32 7.78 -14.64
CA ALA A 109 -2.02 8.13 -14.07
C ALA A 109 -1.14 6.88 -13.88
N LEU A 110 -1.67 5.82 -13.29
CA LEU A 110 -0.98 4.54 -13.13
C LEU A 110 -0.57 3.95 -14.48
N HIS A 111 -1.46 3.98 -15.49
CA HIS A 111 -1.13 3.52 -16.84
C HIS A 111 0.03 4.30 -17.47
N ARG A 112 0.07 5.63 -17.32
CA ARG A 112 1.18 6.44 -17.84
C ARG A 112 2.48 6.14 -17.14
N ALA A 113 2.46 6.03 -15.81
CA ALA A 113 3.65 5.71 -15.02
C ALA A 113 4.17 4.30 -15.33
N ALA A 114 3.28 3.30 -15.45
CA ALA A 114 3.65 1.95 -15.83
C ALA A 114 4.24 1.88 -17.24
N ALA A 115 3.66 2.59 -18.21
CA ALA A 115 4.22 2.68 -19.56
C ALA A 115 5.60 3.35 -19.53
N ALA A 116 5.81 4.36 -18.68
CA ALA A 116 7.12 4.97 -18.50
C ALA A 116 8.14 3.99 -17.92
N TYR A 117 7.76 3.21 -16.88
CA TYR A 117 8.62 2.18 -16.31
C TYR A 117 8.99 1.10 -17.34
N MET A 118 8.00 0.60 -18.10
CA MET A 118 8.24 -0.42 -19.13
C MET A 118 9.20 0.03 -20.23
N ARG A 119 9.29 1.34 -20.53
CA ARG A 119 10.28 1.87 -21.48
C ARG A 119 11.72 1.81 -20.96
N LEU A 120 11.92 1.70 -19.65
CA LEU A 120 13.25 1.57 -19.04
C LEU A 120 13.75 0.12 -19.04
N LEU A 121 12.88 -0.85 -19.30
CA LEU A 121 13.25 -2.25 -19.32
C LEU A 121 13.92 -2.62 -20.63
N ARG A 122 15.00 -3.41 -20.56
CA ARG A 122 15.66 -3.97 -21.74
C ARG A 122 14.77 -4.99 -22.45
N GLU A 123 14.07 -5.79 -21.67
CA GLU A 123 13.14 -6.82 -22.15
C GLU A 123 11.75 -6.53 -21.60
N ARG A 124 10.75 -6.68 -22.47
CA ARG A 124 9.37 -6.49 -22.07
C ARG A 124 8.89 -7.75 -21.31
N PRO A 125 8.18 -7.56 -20.19
CA PRO A 125 7.54 -8.68 -19.50
C PRO A 125 6.48 -9.32 -20.40
N SER A 126 6.31 -10.64 -20.28
CA SER A 126 5.25 -11.36 -21.00
C SER A 126 3.86 -10.91 -20.56
N GLU A 127 3.73 -10.59 -19.28
CA GLU A 127 2.47 -10.17 -18.68
C GLU A 127 2.67 -8.98 -17.75
N THR A 128 1.63 -8.17 -17.66
CA THR A 128 1.54 -7.05 -16.71
C THR A 128 0.22 -7.09 -15.97
N ARG A 129 0.23 -6.72 -14.68
CA ARG A 129 -0.94 -6.71 -13.83
C ARG A 129 -0.97 -5.44 -12.97
N LEU A 130 -2.16 -4.89 -12.78
CA LEU A 130 -2.39 -3.85 -11.79
C LEU A 130 -3.06 -4.47 -10.57
N ASP A 131 -2.45 -4.28 -9.42
CA ASP A 131 -2.99 -4.71 -8.14
C ASP A 131 -3.27 -3.50 -7.23
N ALA A 132 -4.06 -3.71 -6.20
CA ALA A 132 -4.13 -2.77 -5.11
C ALA A 132 -4.02 -3.48 -3.76
N VAL A 133 -3.40 -2.80 -2.80
CA VAL A 133 -3.27 -3.28 -1.43
C VAL A 133 -3.88 -2.25 -0.49
N GLU A 134 -4.95 -2.63 0.19
CA GLU A 134 -5.48 -1.84 1.30
C GLU A 134 -4.76 -2.24 2.58
N VAL A 135 -4.30 -1.24 3.31
CA VAL A 135 -3.64 -1.41 4.60
C VAL A 135 -4.43 -0.68 5.66
N TYR A 136 -5.05 -1.43 6.54
CA TYR A 136 -5.80 -0.90 7.67
C TYR A 136 -4.89 -0.84 8.88
N LEU A 137 -4.61 0.38 9.33
CA LEU A 137 -3.80 0.62 10.52
C LEU A 137 -4.70 0.84 11.73
N PRO A 138 -4.36 0.28 12.90
CA PRO A 138 -5.07 0.58 14.13
C PRO A 138 -5.02 2.09 14.41
N ASP A 139 -6.10 2.63 14.93
CA ASP A 139 -6.16 3.98 15.46
C ASP A 139 -5.90 3.92 16.97
N GLU A 140 -5.06 4.82 17.50
CA GLU A 140 -4.80 4.90 18.95
C GLU A 140 -6.08 5.17 19.76
N ARG A 141 -7.09 5.76 19.14
CA ARG A 141 -8.42 5.97 19.74
C ARG A 141 -9.23 4.68 19.87
N ASP A 142 -8.75 3.58 19.25
CA ASP A 142 -9.37 2.26 19.30
C ASP A 142 -8.71 1.31 20.32
N ALA A 143 -7.74 1.81 21.10
CA ALA A 143 -7.12 1.07 22.20
C ALA A 143 -8.20 0.70 23.25
N GLY A 144 -8.92 -0.38 23.02
CA GLY A 144 -9.98 -0.89 23.89
C GLY A 144 -11.29 -1.27 23.18
N THR A 145 -11.52 -0.83 21.96
CA THR A 145 -12.72 -1.20 21.19
C THR A 145 -12.32 -1.86 19.87
N ARG A 146 -11.83 -3.11 19.92
CA ARG A 146 -11.87 -3.95 18.73
C ARG A 146 -13.35 -4.12 18.36
N ARG A 147 -13.81 -3.40 17.34
CA ARG A 147 -15.10 -3.72 16.74
C ARG A 147 -15.00 -5.14 16.21
N ALA A 148 -15.81 -6.04 16.80
CA ALA A 148 -16.11 -7.36 16.28
C ALA A 148 -16.94 -7.23 14.98
N GLY A 149 -16.41 -6.56 13.97
CA GLY A 149 -16.91 -6.64 12.62
C GLY A 149 -16.35 -7.90 11.98
N ALA A 150 -17.13 -8.58 11.16
CA ALA A 150 -16.65 -9.75 10.41
C ALA A 150 -15.41 -9.34 9.60
N VAL A 151 -14.28 -9.98 9.91
CA VAL A 151 -13.04 -9.77 9.13
C VAL A 151 -13.25 -10.40 7.76
N PRO A 152 -13.08 -9.67 6.65
CA PRO A 152 -13.21 -10.25 5.32
C PRO A 152 -12.31 -11.49 5.18
N PRO A 153 -12.77 -12.56 4.51
CA PRO A 153 -12.04 -13.82 4.39
C PRO A 153 -10.66 -13.68 3.74
N ASP A 154 -10.48 -12.68 2.87
CA ASP A 154 -9.22 -12.41 2.16
C ASP A 154 -8.29 -11.49 2.95
N SER A 155 -8.51 -11.33 4.25
CA SER A 155 -7.68 -10.47 5.09
C SER A 155 -6.42 -11.17 5.53
N HIS A 156 -5.31 -10.44 5.45
CA HIS A 156 -3.99 -10.83 5.92
C HIS A 156 -3.56 -9.92 7.07
N PHE A 157 -2.62 -10.37 7.91
CA PHE A 157 -2.16 -9.59 9.04
C PHE A 157 -0.64 -9.50 9.08
N ILE A 158 -0.14 -8.30 9.38
CA ILE A 158 1.25 -8.06 9.77
C ILE A 158 1.22 -7.26 11.07
N GLY A 159 1.53 -7.94 12.20
CA GLY A 159 1.31 -7.38 13.52
C GLY A 159 -0.17 -7.06 13.73
N GLU A 160 -0.47 -5.80 14.03
CA GLU A 160 -1.84 -5.32 14.23
C GLU A 160 -2.48 -4.75 12.95
N ALA A 161 -1.70 -4.60 11.87
CA ALA A 161 -2.20 -4.10 10.61
C ALA A 161 -2.92 -5.22 9.84
N ARG A 162 -4.13 -4.92 9.35
CA ARG A 162 -4.88 -5.79 8.45
C ARG A 162 -4.64 -5.35 7.00
N LEU A 163 -4.42 -6.30 6.12
CA LEU A 163 -4.19 -6.05 4.70
C LEU A 163 -5.19 -6.84 3.85
N VAL A 164 -5.65 -6.22 2.77
CA VAL A 164 -6.48 -6.86 1.75
C VAL A 164 -5.81 -6.65 0.40
N HIS A 165 -5.57 -7.73 -0.33
CA HIS A 165 -4.91 -7.69 -1.63
C HIS A 165 -5.90 -7.97 -2.75
N HIS A 166 -6.09 -6.99 -3.60
CA HIS A 166 -6.93 -7.08 -4.78
C HIS A 166 -6.06 -7.24 -6.01
N ARG A 167 -6.05 -8.47 -6.52
CA ARG A 167 -5.27 -8.82 -7.71
C ARG A 167 -6.07 -8.51 -8.97
N ALA A 168 -5.36 -8.16 -10.04
CA ALA A 168 -5.91 -8.01 -11.37
C ALA A 168 -7.07 -7.01 -11.47
N LEU A 169 -6.89 -5.81 -10.87
CA LEU A 169 -7.78 -4.69 -11.19
C LEU A 169 -7.76 -4.50 -12.70
N SER A 170 -8.94 -4.56 -13.35
CA SER A 170 -9.07 -4.61 -14.81
C SER A 170 -8.12 -3.63 -15.51
N TRP A 171 -7.00 -4.16 -15.98
CA TRP A 171 -6.03 -3.48 -16.80
C TRP A 171 -6.23 -3.97 -18.23
N SER A 172 -6.69 -3.10 -19.09
CA SER A 172 -6.59 -3.31 -20.51
C SER A 172 -5.63 -2.28 -21.07
N PRO A 173 -4.34 -2.59 -21.28
CA PRO A 173 -3.51 -1.75 -22.12
C PRO A 173 -4.18 -1.78 -23.49
N ARG A 174 -4.67 -0.64 -23.97
CA ARG A 174 -5.13 -0.55 -25.36
C ARG A 174 -3.97 -1.05 -26.24
N ARG A 175 -4.13 -2.23 -26.83
CA ARG A 175 -3.28 -2.65 -27.94
C ARG A 175 -3.41 -1.53 -28.98
N ARG A 176 -2.30 -0.85 -29.29
CA ARG A 176 -2.26 -0.09 -30.54
C ARG A 176 -2.54 -1.12 -31.63
N ARG A 177 -3.61 -0.94 -32.38
CA ARG A 177 -3.76 -1.58 -33.66
C ARG A 177 -2.67 -0.92 -34.52
N ASP A 178 -1.74 -1.71 -34.97
CA ASP A 178 -0.81 -1.36 -36.01
C ASP A 178 -1.59 -1.13 -37.31
#